data_6f512525f3b647b0daff050b1332be2e
#
_entry.id   6f512525f3b647b0daff050b1332be2e
#
_cell.length_a   1.000
_cell.length_b   1.000
_cell.length_c   1.000
_cell.angle_alpha   90.00
_cell.angle_beta   90.00
_cell.angle_gamma   90.00
#
_symmetry.space_group_name_H-M   'P 1'
#
loop_
_entity.id
_entity.type
_entity.pdbx_description
1 polymer ?
#
loop_
_entity_poly.entity_id
_entity_poly.type
_entity_poly.pdbx_seq_one_letter_code
_entity_poly.pdbx_strand_id
1 'polypeptide(L)'
;MITIIDILFNPESPYLWILIIAIILGAVAVIARPFLTFAKFTYPNAKFESMGNPFVKENNLQRYLELTDLAQMIDQLNNQKDYRINEKNPYHIQSALDQQFVSTIEMMKRDSSKKMHQFYDIYLELLDTNLLKTAFKQLLTQNQVDETLSDQAVSASIKKQLSILSKTESDELSSLLKKLGYPKRIQSILDTEKKDFSSFALDAAIDHMILSKLQQTTVLYKCSEAKTIFIKRMIDIRTIKHLLRAKHLGYDAEHCQQLLIDEGYELARWKQEELCHVDHIAELIDK
;
A
#
# COMPACT_ATOMS: atom_id res chain seq x y z
N MET A 1 -61.48 -7.52 -28.83
CA MET A 1 -60.58 -7.32 -27.69
C MET A 1 -59.18 -7.09 -28.26
N ILE A 2 -58.79 -5.83 -28.44
CA ILE A 2 -57.48 -5.51 -29.00
C ILE A 2 -56.47 -5.90 -27.90
N THR A 3 -55.61 -6.83 -28.20
CA THR A 3 -54.56 -7.27 -27.25
C THR A 3 -53.52 -6.18 -27.05
N ILE A 4 -53.00 -6.02 -25.85
CA ILE A 4 -51.92 -5.05 -25.53
C ILE A 4 -50.77 -5.21 -26.53
N ILE A 5 -50.55 -6.41 -27.04
CA ILE A 5 -49.55 -6.79 -28.06
C ILE A 5 -49.84 -6.03 -29.39
N ASP A 6 -51.10 -5.99 -29.82
CA ASP A 6 -51.50 -5.31 -31.11
C ASP A 6 -51.25 -3.79 -31.04
N ILE A 7 -51.41 -3.19 -29.86
CA ILE A 7 -51.12 -1.76 -29.63
C ILE A 7 -49.61 -1.51 -29.61
N LEU A 8 -48.85 -2.41 -29.03
CA LEU A 8 -47.40 -2.30 -28.85
C LEU A 8 -46.64 -2.42 -30.16
N PHE A 9 -47.09 -3.31 -31.04
CA PHE A 9 -46.41 -3.65 -32.32
C PHE A 9 -47.05 -2.94 -33.55
N ASN A 10 -48.01 -2.05 -33.36
CA ASN A 10 -48.55 -1.29 -34.47
C ASN A 10 -47.53 -0.21 -34.91
N PRO A 11 -47.06 -0.17 -36.19
CA PRO A 11 -46.12 0.83 -36.70
C PRO A 11 -46.56 2.29 -36.53
N GLU A 12 -47.87 2.54 -36.46
CA GLU A 12 -48.43 3.88 -36.21
C GLU A 12 -48.49 4.23 -34.73
N SER A 13 -48.20 3.27 -33.82
CA SER A 13 -48.29 3.49 -32.39
C SER A 13 -47.02 4.23 -31.86
N PRO A 14 -47.15 5.33 -31.16
CA PRO A 14 -46.02 6.03 -30.53
C PRO A 14 -45.31 5.12 -29.49
N TYR A 15 -45.98 4.13 -28.93
CA TYR A 15 -45.42 3.20 -27.94
C TYR A 15 -44.38 2.27 -28.54
N LEU A 16 -44.55 1.84 -29.82
CA LEU A 16 -43.55 1.06 -30.54
C LEU A 16 -42.25 1.83 -30.70
N TRP A 17 -42.33 3.08 -31.09
CA TRP A 17 -41.15 3.95 -31.27
C TRP A 17 -40.45 4.24 -29.97
N ILE A 18 -41.21 4.48 -28.88
CA ILE A 18 -40.61 4.62 -27.54
C ILE A 18 -39.87 3.36 -27.12
N LEU A 19 -40.42 2.17 -27.36
CA LEU A 19 -39.78 0.91 -27.05
C LEU A 19 -38.49 0.72 -27.85
N ILE A 20 -38.50 1.00 -29.16
CA ILE A 20 -37.32 0.89 -30.03
C ILE A 20 -36.24 1.87 -29.56
N ILE A 21 -36.57 3.11 -29.26
CA ILE A 21 -35.63 4.11 -28.74
C ILE A 21 -35.02 3.63 -27.40
N ALA A 22 -35.85 3.09 -26.50
CA ALA A 22 -35.41 2.60 -25.22
C ALA A 22 -34.39 1.42 -25.38
N ILE A 23 -34.67 0.50 -26.31
CA ILE A 23 -33.77 -0.62 -26.63
C ILE A 23 -32.45 -0.12 -27.23
N ILE A 24 -32.52 0.83 -28.17
CA ILE A 24 -31.32 1.42 -28.80
C ILE A 24 -30.48 2.16 -27.74
N LEU A 25 -31.10 2.98 -26.91
CA LEU A 25 -30.39 3.68 -25.83
C LEU A 25 -29.79 2.71 -24.83
N GLY A 26 -30.48 1.63 -24.48
CA GLY A 26 -29.96 0.57 -23.64
C GLY A 26 -28.75 -0.12 -24.26
N ALA A 27 -28.82 -0.49 -25.55
CA ALA A 27 -27.71 -1.08 -26.26
C ALA A 27 -26.49 -0.14 -26.35
N VAL A 28 -26.74 1.15 -26.68
CA VAL A 28 -25.67 2.17 -26.70
C VAL A 28 -25.05 2.32 -25.32
N ALA A 29 -25.83 2.35 -24.25
CA ALA A 29 -25.31 2.45 -22.87
C ALA A 29 -24.44 1.24 -22.51
N VAL A 30 -24.82 0.04 -22.89
CA VAL A 30 -24.02 -1.18 -22.65
C VAL A 30 -22.72 -1.16 -23.46
N ILE A 31 -22.77 -0.80 -24.74
CA ILE A 31 -21.58 -0.71 -25.61
C ILE A 31 -20.66 0.42 -25.17
N ALA A 32 -21.19 1.57 -24.75
CA ALA A 32 -20.40 2.72 -24.33
C ALA A 32 -19.71 2.51 -22.96
N ARG A 33 -20.22 1.62 -22.12
CA ARG A 33 -19.69 1.39 -20.77
C ARG A 33 -18.19 1.07 -20.71
N PRO A 34 -17.62 0.16 -21.52
CA PRO A 34 -16.19 -0.08 -21.54
C PRO A 34 -15.38 1.15 -22.02
N PHE A 35 -15.91 1.91 -22.98
CA PHE A 35 -15.24 3.13 -23.48
C PHE A 35 -15.22 4.23 -22.43
N LEU A 36 -16.29 4.42 -21.68
CA LEU A 36 -16.32 5.37 -20.56
C LEU A 36 -15.35 4.96 -19.44
N THR A 37 -15.18 3.66 -19.21
CA THR A 37 -14.20 3.18 -18.25
C THR A 37 -12.79 3.44 -18.76
N PHE A 38 -12.52 3.16 -20.03
CA PHE A 38 -11.22 3.42 -20.67
C PHE A 38 -10.88 4.91 -20.67
N ALA A 39 -11.82 5.79 -20.99
CA ALA A 39 -11.63 7.23 -21.00
C ALA A 39 -11.16 7.79 -19.65
N LYS A 40 -11.58 7.18 -18.52
CA LYS A 40 -11.12 7.58 -17.18
C LYS A 40 -9.63 7.37 -16.94
N PHE A 41 -9.00 6.47 -17.69
CA PHE A 41 -7.57 6.19 -17.59
C PHE A 41 -6.76 6.88 -18.69
N THR A 42 -7.40 7.35 -19.77
CA THR A 42 -6.69 7.92 -20.92
C THR A 42 -5.85 9.13 -20.51
N TYR A 43 -6.42 10.07 -19.78
CA TYR A 43 -5.70 11.25 -19.32
C TYR A 43 -4.62 10.93 -18.28
N PRO A 44 -4.91 10.19 -17.19
CA PRO A 44 -3.86 9.80 -16.25
C PRO A 44 -2.72 9.02 -16.91
N ASN A 45 -3.02 8.04 -17.76
CA ASN A 45 -1.99 7.24 -18.43
C ASN A 45 -1.13 8.10 -19.36
N ALA A 46 -1.73 8.91 -20.22
CA ALA A 46 -0.99 9.81 -21.10
C ALA A 46 -0.10 10.78 -20.31
N LYS A 47 -0.60 11.28 -19.17
CA LYS A 47 0.19 12.14 -18.30
C LYS A 47 1.37 11.40 -17.67
N PHE A 48 1.18 10.18 -17.16
CA PHE A 48 2.26 9.38 -16.58
C PHE A 48 3.27 8.94 -17.65
N GLU A 49 2.82 8.54 -18.83
CA GLU A 49 3.70 8.26 -19.96
C GLU A 49 4.53 9.48 -20.35
N SER A 50 3.94 10.68 -20.39
CA SER A 50 4.65 11.93 -20.70
C SER A 50 5.66 12.33 -19.63
N MET A 51 5.43 11.97 -18.38
CA MET A 51 6.39 12.17 -17.28
C MET A 51 7.59 11.23 -17.42
N GLY A 52 7.42 10.08 -18.05
CA GLY A 52 8.44 9.05 -18.18
C GLY A 52 8.68 8.29 -16.89
N ASN A 53 9.78 7.55 -16.82
CA ASN A 53 10.19 6.86 -15.60
C ASN A 53 10.86 7.86 -14.64
N PRO A 54 10.25 8.20 -13.49
CA PRO A 54 10.82 9.16 -12.54
C PRO A 54 12.01 8.59 -11.75
N PHE A 55 12.31 7.30 -11.92
CA PHE A 55 13.40 6.66 -11.20
C PHE A 55 14.74 6.89 -11.89
N VAL A 56 15.78 7.00 -11.09
CA VAL A 56 17.16 7.04 -11.57
C VAL A 56 17.45 5.76 -12.36
N LYS A 57 17.87 5.89 -13.60
CA LYS A 57 18.26 4.75 -14.43
C LYS A 57 19.51 4.09 -13.85
N GLU A 58 19.63 2.77 -14.01
CA GLU A 58 20.75 1.98 -13.47
C GLU A 58 22.12 2.55 -13.88
N ASN A 59 22.28 2.96 -15.14
CA ASN A 59 23.52 3.58 -15.62
C ASN A 59 23.87 4.89 -14.90
N ASN A 60 22.86 5.67 -14.50
CA ASN A 60 23.07 6.88 -13.73
C ASN A 60 23.38 6.56 -12.27
N LEU A 61 22.78 5.46 -11.73
CA LEU A 61 23.05 5.03 -10.36
C LEU A 61 24.54 4.66 -10.19
N GLN A 62 25.13 3.94 -11.15
CA GLN A 62 26.56 3.61 -11.16
C GLN A 62 27.42 4.87 -11.15
N ARG A 63 27.09 5.86 -11.97
CA ARG A 63 27.78 7.17 -11.95
C ARG A 63 27.67 7.88 -10.62
N TYR A 64 26.53 7.78 -9.94
CA TYR A 64 26.36 8.42 -8.63
C TYR A 64 27.16 7.72 -7.52
N LEU A 65 27.37 6.41 -7.62
CA LEU A 65 28.23 5.65 -6.70
C LEU A 65 29.71 6.02 -6.83
N GLU A 66 30.15 6.54 -8.00
CA GLU A 66 31.52 6.99 -8.23
C GLU A 66 31.78 8.42 -7.70
N LEU A 67 30.72 9.17 -7.34
CA LEU A 67 30.86 10.51 -6.81
C LEU A 67 31.34 10.46 -5.35
N THR A 68 32.37 11.25 -5.06
CA THR A 68 32.95 11.38 -3.72
C THR A 68 32.32 12.54 -2.92
N ASP A 69 31.58 13.43 -3.57
CA ASP A 69 30.97 14.59 -2.96
C ASP A 69 29.43 14.53 -3.04
N LEU A 70 28.79 14.62 -1.87
CA LEU A 70 27.33 14.62 -1.75
C LEU A 70 26.69 15.83 -2.48
N ALA A 71 27.36 16.99 -2.48
CA ALA A 71 26.83 18.16 -3.19
C ALA A 71 26.73 17.94 -4.67
N GLN A 72 27.74 17.31 -5.29
CA GLN A 72 27.71 16.95 -6.72
C GLN A 72 26.60 15.93 -7.03
N MET A 73 26.36 14.97 -6.13
CA MET A 73 25.27 14.01 -6.28
C MET A 73 23.90 14.71 -6.24
N ILE A 74 23.70 15.64 -5.29
CA ILE A 74 22.47 16.43 -5.18
C ILE A 74 22.25 17.28 -6.45
N ASP A 75 23.28 17.95 -6.93
CA ASP A 75 23.20 18.76 -8.15
C ASP A 75 22.84 17.91 -9.37
N GLN A 76 23.41 16.71 -9.49
CA GLN A 76 23.07 15.79 -10.58
C GLN A 76 21.64 15.24 -10.46
N LEU A 77 21.14 14.99 -9.23
CA LEU A 77 19.75 14.61 -9.02
C LEU A 77 18.79 15.76 -9.35
N ASN A 78 19.09 16.97 -8.92
CA ASN A 78 18.28 18.16 -9.20
C ASN A 78 18.23 18.55 -10.68
N ASN A 79 19.23 18.16 -11.48
CA ASN A 79 19.18 18.28 -12.93
C ASN A 79 18.15 17.35 -13.58
N GLN A 80 17.67 16.36 -12.85
CA GLN A 80 16.54 15.54 -13.28
C GLN A 80 15.22 16.25 -12.91
N LYS A 81 14.27 16.22 -13.81
CA LYS A 81 13.00 16.96 -13.70
C LYS A 81 12.21 16.68 -12.41
N ASP A 82 12.40 15.49 -11.85
CA ASP A 82 11.56 14.95 -10.79
C ASP A 82 12.16 15.06 -9.37
N TYR A 83 13.38 15.58 -9.25
CA TYR A 83 14.04 15.73 -7.94
C TYR A 83 14.26 17.21 -7.62
N ARG A 84 13.99 17.57 -6.36
CA ARG A 84 14.22 18.93 -5.81
C ARG A 84 14.72 18.80 -4.38
N ILE A 85 16.03 18.66 -4.26
CA ILE A 85 16.72 18.49 -2.97
C ILE A 85 17.51 19.78 -2.72
N ASN A 86 17.09 20.56 -1.73
CA ASN A 86 17.75 21.82 -1.37
C ASN A 86 18.69 21.69 -0.16
N GLU A 87 18.67 20.54 0.50
CA GLU A 87 19.36 20.30 1.76
C GLU A 87 20.53 19.34 1.58
N LYS A 88 21.57 19.52 2.41
CA LYS A 88 22.76 18.65 2.39
C LYS A 88 22.79 17.63 3.54
N ASN A 89 21.87 17.74 4.48
CA ASN A 89 21.77 16.79 5.59
C ASN A 89 21.06 15.50 5.11
N PRO A 90 21.62 14.30 5.35
CA PRO A 90 21.03 13.04 4.92
C PRO A 90 19.56 12.83 5.31
N TYR A 91 19.18 13.24 6.52
CA TYR A 91 17.80 13.15 6.98
C TYR A 91 16.85 14.06 6.19
N HIS A 92 17.29 15.27 5.87
CA HIS A 92 16.50 16.21 5.06
C HIS A 92 16.45 15.78 3.60
N ILE A 93 17.49 15.14 3.08
CA ILE A 93 17.49 14.55 1.73
C ILE A 93 16.42 13.46 1.65
N GLN A 94 16.39 12.53 2.62
CA GLN A 94 15.36 11.48 2.65
C GLN A 94 13.96 12.07 2.73
N SER A 95 13.75 13.05 3.60
CA SER A 95 12.47 13.75 3.73
C SER A 95 12.05 14.44 2.41
N ALA A 96 12.99 15.06 1.70
CA ALA A 96 12.71 15.69 0.40
C ALA A 96 12.33 14.65 -0.67
N LEU A 97 12.99 13.50 -0.69
CA LEU A 97 12.66 12.39 -1.59
C LEU A 97 11.28 11.82 -1.27
N ASP A 98 10.97 11.61 0.01
CA ASP A 98 9.67 11.12 0.45
C ASP A 98 8.54 12.11 0.09
N GLN A 99 8.77 13.42 0.30
CA GLN A 99 7.80 14.44 -0.10
C GLN A 99 7.58 14.49 -1.61
N GLN A 100 8.62 14.33 -2.42
CA GLN A 100 8.50 14.25 -3.86
C GLN A 100 7.69 13.03 -4.29
N PHE A 101 7.95 11.88 -3.67
CA PHE A 101 7.20 10.65 -3.92
C PHE A 101 5.73 10.82 -3.54
N VAL A 102 5.44 11.37 -2.35
CA VAL A 102 4.07 11.67 -1.89
C VAL A 102 3.36 12.62 -2.85
N SER A 103 4.03 13.68 -3.30
CA SER A 103 3.48 14.62 -4.29
C SER A 103 3.07 13.89 -5.58
N THR A 104 3.86 12.92 -6.02
CA THR A 104 3.54 12.08 -7.17
C THR A 104 2.30 11.21 -6.92
N ILE A 105 2.21 10.55 -5.76
CA ILE A 105 1.05 9.73 -5.39
C ILE A 105 -0.22 10.59 -5.25
N GLU A 106 -0.13 11.77 -4.63
CA GLU A 106 -1.26 12.71 -4.52
C GLU A 106 -1.72 13.22 -5.90
N MET A 107 -0.80 13.45 -6.81
CA MET A 107 -1.13 13.78 -8.20
C MET A 107 -1.85 12.61 -8.87
N MET A 108 -1.35 11.38 -8.74
CA MET A 108 -1.99 10.17 -9.25
C MET A 108 -3.40 10.01 -8.68
N LYS A 109 -3.57 10.23 -7.39
CA LYS A 109 -4.88 10.20 -6.71
C LYS A 109 -5.83 11.23 -7.30
N ARG A 110 -5.40 12.49 -7.40
CA ARG A 110 -6.22 13.59 -7.94
C ARG A 110 -6.68 13.36 -9.37
N ASP A 111 -5.80 12.82 -10.21
CA ASP A 111 -6.05 12.63 -11.64
C ASP A 111 -6.76 11.29 -11.94
N SER A 112 -6.91 10.43 -10.94
CA SER A 112 -7.60 9.14 -11.04
C SER A 112 -9.09 9.22 -10.67
N SER A 113 -9.81 8.11 -10.90
CA SER A 113 -11.22 7.99 -10.47
C SER A 113 -11.32 8.02 -8.94
N LYS A 114 -12.36 8.68 -8.40
CA LYS A 114 -12.65 8.70 -6.95
C LYS A 114 -12.70 7.31 -6.30
N LYS A 115 -13.04 6.26 -7.07
CA LYS A 115 -12.99 4.87 -6.59
C LYS A 115 -11.57 4.37 -6.26
N MET A 116 -10.54 5.03 -6.82
CA MET A 116 -9.14 4.70 -6.57
C MET A 116 -8.55 5.45 -5.36
N HIS A 117 -9.22 6.51 -4.88
CA HIS A 117 -8.66 7.38 -3.85
C HIS A 117 -8.30 6.62 -2.58
N GLN A 118 -9.21 5.73 -2.10
CA GLN A 118 -8.95 4.93 -0.91
C GLN A 118 -7.71 4.03 -1.06
N PHE A 119 -7.45 3.49 -2.25
CA PHE A 119 -6.25 2.71 -2.53
C PHE A 119 -4.99 3.55 -2.30
N TYR A 120 -4.94 4.77 -2.84
CA TYR A 120 -3.79 5.65 -2.65
C TYR A 120 -3.62 6.09 -1.20
N ASP A 121 -4.71 6.35 -0.47
CA ASP A 121 -4.65 6.72 0.95
C ASP A 121 -4.04 5.59 1.79
N ILE A 122 -4.48 4.35 1.61
CA ILE A 122 -3.92 3.20 2.31
C ILE A 122 -2.50 2.88 1.82
N TYR A 123 -2.18 3.17 0.57
CA TYR A 123 -0.81 3.04 0.07
C TYR A 123 0.16 4.02 0.76
N LEU A 124 -0.28 5.25 1.05
CA LEU A 124 0.49 6.18 1.87
C LEU A 124 0.62 5.68 3.32
N GLU A 125 -0.44 5.07 3.90
CA GLU A 125 -0.31 4.40 5.20
C GLU A 125 0.74 3.28 5.18
N LEU A 126 0.85 2.53 4.06
CA LEU A 126 1.85 1.46 3.90
C LEU A 126 3.29 2.00 3.95
N LEU A 127 3.54 3.21 3.43
CA LEU A 127 4.85 3.86 3.51
C LEU A 127 5.23 4.20 4.95
N ASP A 128 4.27 4.67 5.73
CA ASP A 128 4.45 5.05 7.13
C ASP A 128 4.44 3.87 8.11
N THR A 129 4.29 2.63 7.63
CA THR A 129 4.17 1.44 8.48
C THR A 129 5.35 1.32 9.46
N ASN A 130 6.56 1.70 9.04
CA ASN A 130 7.74 1.64 9.91
C ASN A 130 7.67 2.65 11.05
N LEU A 131 7.11 3.84 10.83
CA LEU A 131 6.90 4.84 11.89
C LEU A 131 5.95 4.31 12.94
N LEU A 132 4.86 3.68 12.50
CA LEU A 132 3.89 3.05 13.40
C LEU A 132 4.51 1.92 14.24
N LYS A 133 5.31 1.04 13.60
CA LYS A 133 6.07 -0.01 14.29
C LYS A 133 7.02 0.58 15.33
N THR A 134 7.74 1.63 14.98
CA THR A 134 8.66 2.34 15.89
C THR A 134 7.92 2.92 17.08
N ALA A 135 6.77 3.58 16.86
CA ALA A 135 5.96 4.14 17.92
C ALA A 135 5.49 3.08 18.93
N PHE A 136 5.00 1.95 18.45
CA PHE A 136 4.61 0.85 19.35
C PHE A 136 5.79 0.28 20.14
N LYS A 137 6.95 0.11 19.50
CA LYS A 137 8.16 -0.36 20.18
C LYS A 137 8.63 0.62 21.25
N GLN A 138 8.65 1.93 20.94
CA GLN A 138 8.99 2.96 21.91
C GLN A 138 8.02 2.96 23.11
N LEU A 139 6.72 2.84 22.85
CA LEU A 139 5.72 2.80 23.92
C LEU A 139 5.89 1.60 24.84
N LEU A 140 6.24 0.43 24.27
CA LEU A 140 6.49 -0.79 25.04
C LEU A 140 7.82 -0.75 25.83
N THR A 141 8.87 -0.16 25.28
CA THR A 141 10.22 -0.19 25.86
C THR A 141 10.51 1.04 26.73
N GLN A 142 9.97 2.20 26.36
CA GLN A 142 10.30 3.50 26.96
C GLN A 142 9.10 4.14 27.65
N ASN A 143 7.91 3.54 27.56
CA ASN A 143 6.63 4.11 28.01
C ASN A 143 6.27 5.48 27.41
N GLN A 144 6.97 5.88 26.36
CA GLN A 144 6.77 7.17 25.70
C GLN A 144 7.10 7.06 24.21
N VAL A 145 6.34 7.75 23.38
CA VAL A 145 6.57 7.84 21.94
C VAL A 145 7.14 9.21 21.61
N ASP A 146 8.16 9.24 20.76
CA ASP A 146 8.75 10.47 20.26
C ASP A 146 7.73 11.25 19.41
N GLU A 147 7.42 12.47 19.84
CA GLU A 147 6.46 13.35 19.13
C GLU A 147 6.90 13.68 17.70
N THR A 148 8.21 13.69 17.44
CA THR A 148 8.77 14.00 16.11
C THR A 148 8.41 12.95 15.05
N LEU A 149 8.03 11.72 15.44
CA LEU A 149 7.58 10.69 14.52
C LEU A 149 6.32 11.12 13.76
N SER A 150 5.45 11.90 14.39
CA SER A 150 4.23 12.39 13.75
C SER A 150 4.53 13.33 12.58
N ASP A 151 5.64 14.10 12.66
CA ASP A 151 6.02 15.07 11.62
C ASP A 151 6.70 14.40 10.41
N GLN A 152 7.24 13.19 10.61
CA GLN A 152 7.82 12.39 9.56
C GLN A 152 6.74 11.65 8.73
N ALA A 153 5.53 11.48 9.27
CA ALA A 153 4.47 10.75 8.61
C ALA A 153 3.92 11.52 7.41
N VAL A 154 3.80 10.82 6.28
CA VAL A 154 3.24 11.34 5.02
C VAL A 154 1.74 11.11 4.92
N SER A 155 1.21 10.07 5.56
CA SER A 155 -0.21 9.79 5.64
C SER A 155 -0.86 10.58 6.76
N ALA A 156 -1.91 11.34 6.45
CA ALA A 156 -2.70 12.06 7.44
C ALA A 156 -3.33 11.13 8.51
N SER A 157 -3.70 9.91 8.12
CA SER A 157 -4.24 8.88 9.02
C SER A 157 -3.19 8.42 10.04
N ILE A 158 -1.99 8.07 9.58
CA ILE A 158 -0.89 7.64 10.47
C ILE A 158 -0.40 8.80 11.33
N LYS A 159 -0.25 10.00 10.76
CA LYS A 159 0.09 11.21 11.53
C LYS A 159 -0.84 11.41 12.73
N LYS A 160 -2.15 11.29 12.50
CA LYS A 160 -3.14 11.39 13.58
C LYS A 160 -2.98 10.26 14.61
N GLN A 161 -2.73 9.02 14.17
CA GLN A 161 -2.51 7.90 15.09
C GLN A 161 -1.25 8.08 15.94
N LEU A 162 -0.14 8.51 15.33
CA LEU A 162 1.12 8.81 16.04
C LEU A 162 0.94 9.93 17.08
N SER A 163 0.22 11.00 16.72
CA SER A 163 -0.10 12.09 17.66
C SER A 163 -1.00 11.65 18.83
N ILE A 164 -1.81 10.62 18.66
CA ILE A 164 -2.57 10.04 19.77
C ILE A 164 -1.66 9.14 20.62
N LEU A 165 -0.85 8.30 19.98
CA LEU A 165 0.07 7.39 20.66
C LEU A 165 1.13 8.14 21.49
N SER A 166 1.62 9.31 21.03
CA SER A 166 2.59 10.11 21.78
C SER A 166 2.03 10.70 23.10
N LYS A 167 0.70 10.75 23.22
CA LYS A 167 0.00 11.25 24.43
C LYS A 167 -0.56 10.14 25.30
N THR A 168 -0.32 8.88 24.94
CA THR A 168 -0.91 7.71 25.57
C THR A 168 0.12 7.02 26.44
N GLU A 169 -0.24 6.69 27.67
CA GLU A 169 0.57 5.86 28.54
C GLU A 169 0.45 4.37 28.19
N SER A 170 1.49 3.61 28.48
CA SER A 170 1.55 2.17 28.17
C SER A 170 0.35 1.36 28.73
N ASP A 171 -0.16 1.77 29.90
CA ASP A 171 -1.28 1.07 30.54
C ASP A 171 -2.62 1.29 29.84
N GLU A 172 -2.77 2.40 29.12
CA GLU A 172 -3.98 2.73 28.36
C GLU A 172 -3.95 2.16 26.93
N LEU A 173 -2.81 1.62 26.49
CA LEU A 173 -2.60 1.18 25.10
C LEU A 173 -3.66 0.16 24.65
N SER A 174 -3.95 -0.86 25.45
CA SER A 174 -4.92 -1.90 25.08
C SER A 174 -6.33 -1.32 24.84
N SER A 175 -6.76 -0.38 25.68
CA SER A 175 -8.05 0.30 25.52
C SER A 175 -8.09 1.21 24.30
N LEU A 176 -6.98 1.91 24.03
CA LEU A 176 -6.82 2.76 22.86
C LEU A 176 -6.87 1.96 21.56
N LEU A 177 -6.17 0.83 21.49
CA LEU A 177 -6.15 -0.03 20.29
C LEU A 177 -7.54 -0.58 19.95
N LYS A 178 -8.32 -0.95 20.97
CA LYS A 178 -9.73 -1.34 20.79
C LYS A 178 -10.54 -0.19 20.21
N LYS A 179 -10.37 1.02 20.75
CA LYS A 179 -11.07 2.23 20.30
C LYS A 179 -10.69 2.63 18.88
N LEU A 180 -9.42 2.45 18.51
CA LEU A 180 -8.92 2.72 17.14
C LEU A 180 -9.23 1.59 16.16
N GLY A 181 -9.80 0.47 16.59
CA GLY A 181 -10.20 -0.64 15.73
C GLY A 181 -9.05 -1.52 15.27
N TYR A 182 -7.97 -1.60 16.03
CA TYR A 182 -6.84 -2.49 15.70
C TYR A 182 -7.25 -3.96 15.79
N PRO A 183 -6.72 -4.84 14.93
CA PRO A 183 -7.01 -6.28 14.97
C PRO A 183 -6.65 -6.89 16.33
N LYS A 184 -7.44 -7.88 16.77
CA LYS A 184 -7.21 -8.60 18.03
C LYS A 184 -5.81 -9.22 18.11
N ARG A 185 -5.24 -9.64 16.97
CA ARG A 185 -3.88 -10.18 16.89
C ARG A 185 -2.84 -9.17 17.40
N ILE A 186 -2.93 -7.91 16.98
CA ILE A 186 -2.02 -6.85 17.47
C ILE A 186 -2.22 -6.62 18.97
N GLN A 187 -3.48 -6.56 19.41
CA GLN A 187 -3.81 -6.39 20.83
C GLN A 187 -3.22 -7.52 21.67
N SER A 188 -3.42 -8.79 21.26
CA SER A 188 -2.88 -9.95 21.99
C SER A 188 -1.36 -9.98 22.06
N ILE A 189 -0.67 -9.63 20.97
CA ILE A 189 0.80 -9.53 20.94
C ILE A 189 1.25 -8.50 21.97
N LEU A 190 0.68 -7.31 21.97
CA LEU A 190 1.06 -6.23 22.87
C LEU A 190 0.74 -6.54 24.34
N ASP A 191 -0.34 -7.28 24.61
CA ASP A 191 -0.67 -7.73 25.98
C ASP A 191 0.31 -8.83 26.48
N THR A 192 0.80 -9.68 25.58
CA THR A 192 1.73 -10.78 25.92
C THR A 192 3.17 -10.28 26.01
N GLU A 193 3.60 -9.39 25.13
CA GLU A 193 4.97 -8.91 25.01
C GLU A 193 5.42 -7.93 26.09
N LYS A 194 4.52 -7.51 26.98
CA LYS A 194 4.94 -6.85 28.24
C LYS A 194 5.89 -7.73 29.08
N LYS A 195 5.99 -9.05 28.77
CA LYS A 195 6.81 -10.03 29.51
C LYS A 195 8.05 -10.50 28.75
N ASP A 196 7.93 -10.75 27.43
CA ASP A 196 9.03 -11.25 26.58
C ASP A 196 8.93 -10.61 25.20
N PHE A 197 9.66 -9.52 25.00
CA PHE A 197 9.52 -8.67 23.82
C PHE A 197 10.10 -9.30 22.53
N SER A 198 9.23 -9.90 21.71
CA SER A 198 9.56 -10.24 20.32
C SER A 198 8.95 -9.19 19.37
N SER A 199 9.74 -8.21 18.96
CA SER A 199 9.28 -7.12 18.08
C SER A 199 8.86 -7.60 16.69
N PHE A 200 9.23 -8.84 16.30
CA PHE A 200 8.95 -9.39 14.97
C PHE A 200 7.49 -9.78 14.76
N ALA A 201 6.87 -10.40 15.76
CA ALA A 201 5.45 -10.76 15.68
C ALA A 201 4.57 -9.51 15.52
N LEU A 202 4.94 -8.43 16.21
CA LEU A 202 4.29 -7.13 16.06
C LEU A 202 4.50 -6.56 14.66
N ASP A 203 5.73 -6.58 14.14
CA ASP A 203 6.05 -6.09 12.80
C ASP A 203 5.23 -6.83 11.74
N ALA A 204 5.16 -8.17 11.82
CA ALA A 204 4.38 -8.98 10.91
C ALA A 204 2.87 -8.72 11.02
N ALA A 205 2.35 -8.54 12.24
CA ALA A 205 0.93 -8.27 12.46
C ALA A 205 0.51 -6.89 11.91
N ILE A 206 1.38 -5.87 12.04
CA ILE A 206 1.13 -4.54 11.47
C ILE A 206 1.19 -4.59 9.94
N ASP A 207 2.19 -5.28 9.35
CA ASP A 207 2.27 -5.47 7.90
C ASP A 207 1.02 -6.18 7.36
N HIS A 208 0.59 -7.26 8.02
CA HIS A 208 -0.65 -7.96 7.67
C HIS A 208 -1.87 -7.03 7.72
N MET A 209 -2.00 -6.21 8.77
CA MET A 209 -3.12 -5.28 8.93
C MET A 209 -3.19 -4.29 7.77
N ILE A 210 -2.07 -3.64 7.41
CA ILE A 210 -2.05 -2.62 6.36
C ILE A 210 -2.26 -3.25 4.97
N LEU A 211 -1.61 -4.39 4.69
CA LEU A 211 -1.79 -5.09 3.41
C LEU A 211 -3.22 -5.62 3.26
N SER A 212 -3.83 -6.11 4.33
CA SER A 212 -5.24 -6.53 4.33
C SER A 212 -6.18 -5.34 4.07
N LYS A 213 -5.94 -4.18 4.69
CA LYS A 213 -6.68 -2.94 4.40
C LYS A 213 -6.54 -2.56 2.92
N LEU A 214 -5.33 -2.62 2.36
CA LEU A 214 -5.07 -2.31 0.97
C LEU A 214 -5.83 -3.27 0.02
N GLN A 215 -5.86 -4.56 0.36
CA GLN A 215 -6.59 -5.57 -0.40
C GLN A 215 -8.10 -5.34 -0.40
N GLN A 216 -8.67 -4.86 0.70
CA GLN A 216 -10.09 -4.55 0.84
C GLN A 216 -10.52 -3.29 0.10
N THR A 217 -9.59 -2.44 -0.36
CA THR A 217 -9.94 -1.22 -1.09
C THR A 217 -10.68 -1.52 -2.39
N THR A 218 -11.68 -0.70 -2.69
CA THR A 218 -12.39 -0.81 -3.96
C THR A 218 -11.60 -0.11 -5.07
N VAL A 219 -11.37 -0.81 -6.16
CA VAL A 219 -10.75 -0.25 -7.38
C VAL A 219 -11.65 -0.48 -8.59
N LEU A 220 -11.33 0.14 -9.71
CA LEU A 220 -12.05 -0.11 -10.95
C LEU A 220 -11.85 -1.56 -11.39
N TYR A 221 -12.90 -2.19 -11.93
CA TYR A 221 -12.91 -3.62 -12.26
C TYR A 221 -11.68 -4.11 -13.02
N LYS A 222 -11.24 -3.38 -14.04
CA LYS A 222 -10.03 -3.73 -14.82
C LYS A 222 -8.70 -3.59 -14.03
N CYS A 223 -8.70 -2.90 -12.90
CA CYS A 223 -7.52 -2.74 -12.04
C CYS A 223 -7.49 -3.76 -10.89
N SER A 224 -8.54 -4.55 -10.72
CA SER A 224 -8.66 -5.49 -9.60
C SER A 224 -7.57 -6.57 -9.63
N GLU A 225 -7.30 -7.13 -10.81
CA GLU A 225 -6.25 -8.13 -10.98
C GLU A 225 -4.87 -7.54 -10.72
N ALA A 226 -4.54 -6.41 -11.34
CA ALA A 226 -3.27 -5.71 -11.13
C ALA A 226 -3.06 -5.35 -9.65
N LYS A 227 -4.11 -4.89 -8.95
CA LYS A 227 -4.07 -4.64 -7.51
C LYS A 227 -3.74 -5.92 -6.74
N THR A 228 -4.40 -7.03 -7.07
CA THR A 228 -4.18 -8.31 -6.38
C THR A 228 -2.77 -8.81 -6.58
N ILE A 229 -2.24 -8.77 -7.80
CA ILE A 229 -0.85 -9.15 -8.11
C ILE A 229 0.13 -8.25 -7.33
N PHE A 230 -0.09 -6.94 -7.34
CA PHE A 230 0.75 -5.98 -6.62
C PHE A 230 0.82 -6.30 -5.13
N ILE A 231 -0.34 -6.50 -4.48
CA ILE A 231 -0.41 -6.77 -3.04
C ILE A 231 0.22 -8.13 -2.71
N LYS A 232 -0.06 -9.18 -3.49
CA LYS A 232 0.53 -10.50 -3.30
C LYS A 232 2.06 -10.47 -3.42
N ARG A 233 2.63 -9.73 -4.36
CA ARG A 233 4.08 -9.51 -4.45
C ARG A 233 4.65 -8.74 -3.26
N MET A 234 3.92 -7.76 -2.74
CA MET A 234 4.31 -7.07 -1.51
C MET A 234 4.33 -8.02 -0.31
N ILE A 235 3.36 -8.95 -0.24
CA ILE A 235 3.33 -10.01 0.78
C ILE A 235 4.56 -10.90 0.65
N ASP A 236 4.93 -11.35 -0.56
CA ASP A 236 6.14 -12.15 -0.79
C ASP A 236 7.38 -11.44 -0.23
N ILE A 237 7.60 -10.19 -0.64
CA ILE A 237 8.76 -9.39 -0.21
C ILE A 237 8.79 -9.25 1.33
N ARG A 238 7.66 -8.97 1.95
CA ARG A 238 7.59 -8.80 3.41
C ARG A 238 7.81 -10.12 4.14
N THR A 239 7.21 -11.20 3.67
CA THR A 239 7.37 -12.55 4.24
C THR A 239 8.82 -13.00 4.16
N ILE A 240 9.49 -12.86 3.00
CA ILE A 240 10.90 -13.18 2.86
C ILE A 240 11.75 -12.35 3.84
N LYS A 241 11.51 -11.04 3.93
CA LYS A 241 12.25 -10.18 4.87
C LYS A 241 12.07 -10.61 6.33
N HIS A 242 10.88 -11.02 6.73
CA HIS A 242 10.62 -11.52 8.08
C HIS A 242 11.32 -12.86 8.31
N LEU A 243 11.25 -13.81 7.37
CA LEU A 243 11.89 -15.11 7.48
C LEU A 243 13.42 -15.00 7.53
N LEU A 244 14.03 -14.19 6.66
CA LEU A 244 15.47 -13.95 6.68
C LEU A 244 15.95 -13.40 8.02
N ARG A 245 15.23 -12.43 8.58
CA ARG A 245 15.55 -11.87 9.90
C ARG A 245 15.38 -12.89 11.02
N ALA A 246 14.28 -13.65 10.99
CA ALA A 246 14.02 -14.68 11.99
C ALA A 246 15.09 -15.76 12.00
N LYS A 247 15.47 -16.26 10.82
CA LYS A 247 16.53 -17.26 10.68
C LYS A 247 17.91 -16.72 11.08
N HIS A 248 18.21 -15.47 10.76
CA HIS A 248 19.42 -14.80 11.23
C HIS A 248 19.51 -14.74 12.77
N LEU A 249 18.37 -14.61 13.44
CA LEU A 249 18.27 -14.58 14.90
C LEU A 249 18.12 -15.98 15.54
N GLY A 250 18.12 -17.04 14.74
CA GLY A 250 18.01 -18.41 15.22
C GLY A 250 16.60 -18.84 15.64
N TYR A 251 15.57 -18.22 15.08
CA TYR A 251 14.18 -18.60 15.36
C TYR A 251 13.88 -19.99 14.78
N ASP A 252 13.18 -20.81 15.57
CA ASP A 252 12.68 -22.11 15.14
C ASP A 252 11.50 -21.99 14.16
N ALA A 253 11.03 -23.13 13.66
CA ALA A 253 9.95 -23.18 12.68
C ALA A 253 8.62 -22.63 13.23
N GLU A 254 8.32 -22.87 14.51
CA GLU A 254 7.06 -22.43 15.13
C GLU A 254 7.01 -20.90 15.25
N HIS A 255 8.09 -20.29 15.71
CA HIS A 255 8.20 -18.84 15.76
C HIS A 255 8.19 -18.21 14.34
N CYS A 256 8.85 -18.84 13.36
CA CYS A 256 8.80 -18.38 11.97
C CYS A 256 7.39 -18.42 11.38
N GLN A 257 6.59 -19.45 11.69
CA GLN A 257 5.19 -19.52 11.21
C GLN A 257 4.33 -18.38 11.72
N GLN A 258 4.59 -17.86 12.92
CA GLN A 258 3.88 -16.70 13.45
C GLN A 258 4.16 -15.40 12.69
N LEU A 259 5.25 -15.33 11.93
CA LEU A 259 5.63 -14.16 11.14
C LEU A 259 5.04 -14.15 9.74
N LEU A 260 4.40 -15.23 9.30
CA LEU A 260 3.76 -15.31 8.00
C LEU A 260 2.59 -14.33 7.92
N ILE A 261 2.55 -13.58 6.83
CA ILE A 261 1.54 -12.53 6.63
C ILE A 261 0.28 -13.15 6.02
N ASP A 262 0.37 -13.58 4.76
CA ASP A 262 -0.73 -14.19 3.99
C ASP A 262 -0.14 -14.89 2.76
N GLU A 263 -0.99 -15.50 1.93
CA GLU A 263 -0.56 -16.11 0.67
C GLU A 263 -0.06 -15.06 -0.32
N GLY A 264 1.17 -15.24 -0.80
CA GLY A 264 1.81 -14.37 -1.78
C GLY A 264 1.44 -14.70 -3.22
N TYR A 265 2.17 -14.11 -4.16
CA TYR A 265 2.04 -14.35 -5.59
C TYR A 265 2.86 -15.58 -6.04
N GLU A 266 4.12 -15.64 -5.62
CA GLU A 266 5.06 -16.73 -5.93
C GLU A 266 5.24 -17.66 -4.73
N LEU A 267 5.03 -17.15 -3.51
CA LEU A 267 5.11 -17.89 -2.26
C LEU A 267 3.71 -18.32 -1.81
N ALA A 268 3.21 -19.44 -2.35
CA ALA A 268 2.03 -20.09 -1.84
C ALA A 268 2.21 -20.49 -0.38
N ARG A 269 1.12 -20.64 0.37
CA ARG A 269 1.14 -20.92 1.81
C ARG A 269 2.01 -22.12 2.18
N TRP A 270 1.88 -23.23 1.44
CA TRP A 270 2.68 -24.44 1.68
C TRP A 270 4.18 -24.19 1.53
N LYS A 271 4.59 -23.37 0.55
CA LYS A 271 6.01 -23.01 0.34
C LYS A 271 6.54 -22.13 1.47
N GLN A 272 5.74 -21.17 1.94
CA GLN A 272 6.10 -20.36 3.10
C GLN A 272 6.32 -21.23 4.34
N GLU A 273 5.46 -22.22 4.58
CA GLU A 273 5.60 -23.18 5.67
C GLU A 273 6.84 -24.04 5.53
N GLU A 274 7.16 -24.52 4.31
CA GLU A 274 8.41 -25.22 4.03
C GLU A 274 9.64 -24.35 4.37
N LEU A 275 9.63 -23.07 3.97
CA LEU A 275 10.72 -22.14 4.28
C LEU A 275 10.90 -21.88 5.79
N CYS A 276 9.85 -22.03 6.60
CA CYS A 276 9.97 -21.96 8.05
C CYS A 276 10.80 -23.11 8.65
N HIS A 277 10.86 -24.27 7.99
CA HIS A 277 11.61 -25.46 8.44
C HIS A 277 13.06 -25.50 7.95
N VAL A 278 13.47 -24.53 7.13
CA VAL A 278 14.88 -24.42 6.69
C VAL A 278 15.76 -23.97 7.85
N ASP A 279 16.90 -24.60 8.04
CA ASP A 279 17.79 -24.30 9.18
C ASP A 279 18.75 -23.13 8.90
N HIS A 280 19.18 -22.97 7.65
CA HIS A 280 20.21 -22.00 7.29
C HIS A 280 19.70 -20.99 6.24
N ILE A 281 20.15 -19.72 6.38
CA ILE A 281 19.80 -18.63 5.45
C ILE A 281 20.18 -18.96 4.00
N ALA A 282 21.32 -19.65 3.77
CA ALA A 282 21.76 -20.04 2.44
C ALA A 282 20.71 -20.93 1.74
N GLU A 283 20.16 -21.91 2.44
CA GLU A 283 19.13 -22.81 1.90
C GLU A 283 17.82 -22.07 1.61
N LEU A 284 17.53 -21.00 2.37
CA LEU A 284 16.34 -20.18 2.15
C LEU A 284 16.44 -19.34 0.88
N ILE A 285 17.66 -18.97 0.46
CA ILE A 285 17.92 -18.22 -0.78
C ILE A 285 17.86 -19.15 -2.00
N ASP A 286 18.29 -20.40 -1.84
CA ASP A 286 18.38 -21.39 -2.93
C ASP A 286 17.01 -22.04 -3.27
N LYS A 287 16.03 -21.97 -2.38
CA LYS A 287 14.67 -22.50 -2.55
C LYS A 287 13.66 -21.47 -3.06
#